data_416d5ad7eaffb92b6fdf0b53a47fbb09
#
_entry.id   416d5ad7eaffb92b6fdf0b53a47fbb09
#
_cell.length_a   1.000
_cell.length_b   1.000
_cell.length_c   1.000
_cell.angle_alpha   90.00
_cell.angle_beta   90.00
_cell.angle_gamma   90.00
#
_symmetry.space_group_name_H-M   'P 1'
#
loop_
_entity.id
_entity.type
_entity.pdbx_description
1 polymer ?
#
loop_
_entity_poly.entity_id
_entity_poly.type
_entity_poly.pdbx_seq_one_letter_code
_entity_poly.pdbx_strand_id
1 'polypeptide(L)'
;MRAALALLFVAFGVAAAPLDDLARQAARGSAEAKSQIERAAGGGDAYAEYLMGMMHISGKGAEQSDSQALEWFLRAARRGRADAQHNAAVIYERTDGSLKDPAAARRWYLAAAKQGFARSQAKLGALLLDGVGGAANVDEGKQWVEKAAAQGEPYGRYRLGMLYLEGRGVERNVATAAKLIQQAAEAGDREARYNFALMHGTGTGVEKSDAMAMEWLRKSAAQGWPEAQTLLGTIYGTGQYGVKRDDKLAVMWLRRAAVQGYADAEFSLGLAYAEGRGVKKDPQEAYGWMLRASKRGHAPAIAYVKEIDSYREKKRQPRD
;
A
#
# COMPACT_ATOMS: atom_id res chain seq x y z
N MET A 1 42.22 27.16 -56.26
CA MET A 1 42.34 26.17 -55.14
C MET A 1 41.74 26.78 -53.90
N ARG A 2 40.57 26.31 -53.56
CA ARG A 2 39.80 26.75 -52.36
C ARG A 2 40.13 25.78 -51.23
N ALA A 3 40.80 26.29 -50.17
CA ALA A 3 41.01 25.54 -48.93
C ALA A 3 39.73 25.57 -48.08
N ALA A 4 39.16 24.40 -47.88
CA ALA A 4 38.03 24.22 -46.95
C ALA A 4 38.56 24.25 -45.50
N LEU A 5 38.16 25.26 -44.74
CA LEU A 5 38.34 25.31 -43.31
C LEU A 5 37.38 24.31 -42.66
N ALA A 6 37.91 23.18 -42.20
CA ALA A 6 37.15 22.29 -41.31
C ALA A 6 37.09 22.92 -39.90
N LEU A 7 35.91 23.44 -39.55
CA LEU A 7 35.61 23.84 -38.18
C LEU A 7 35.53 22.57 -37.31
N LEU A 8 36.61 22.28 -36.61
CA LEU A 8 36.56 21.34 -35.49
C LEU A 8 35.71 21.98 -34.38
N PHE A 9 34.44 21.56 -34.26
CA PHE A 9 33.68 21.75 -33.02
C PHE A 9 34.31 20.86 -31.94
N VAL A 10 35.24 21.41 -31.17
CA VAL A 10 35.64 20.85 -29.90
C VAL A 10 34.44 21.09 -28.98
N ALA A 11 33.53 20.13 -28.95
CA ALA A 11 32.54 20.04 -27.86
C ALA A 11 33.35 19.79 -26.58
N PHE A 12 33.57 20.85 -25.81
CA PHE A 12 33.91 20.69 -24.41
C PHE A 12 32.75 19.86 -23.78
N GLY A 13 33.00 18.58 -23.61
CA GLY A 13 32.13 17.66 -22.90
C GLY A 13 32.11 18.10 -21.46
N VAL A 14 31.15 18.95 -21.12
CA VAL A 14 30.64 19.00 -19.73
C VAL A 14 30.17 17.60 -19.49
N ALA A 15 30.89 16.83 -18.66
CA ALA A 15 30.47 15.51 -18.24
C ALA A 15 29.02 15.65 -17.77
N ALA A 16 28.08 14.97 -18.46
CA ALA A 16 26.67 15.05 -18.10
C ALA A 16 26.56 14.68 -16.61
N ALA A 17 25.93 15.54 -15.83
CA ALA A 17 25.73 15.25 -14.42
C ALA A 17 25.04 13.89 -14.28
N PRO A 18 25.43 13.04 -13.31
CA PRO A 18 24.77 11.77 -13.10
C PRO A 18 23.26 11.97 -13.06
N LEU A 19 22.50 11.09 -13.71
CA LEU A 19 21.03 11.21 -13.81
C LEU A 19 20.34 11.37 -12.43
N ASP A 20 20.93 10.82 -11.38
CA ASP A 20 20.45 11.03 -10.01
C ASP A 20 20.56 12.47 -9.52
N ASP A 21 21.63 13.17 -9.89
CA ASP A 21 21.81 14.59 -9.56
C ASP A 21 20.82 15.44 -10.34
N LEU A 22 20.62 15.15 -11.61
CA LEU A 22 19.59 15.80 -12.43
C LEU A 22 18.19 15.55 -11.85
N ALA A 23 17.88 14.34 -11.40
CA ALA A 23 16.60 14.02 -10.78
C ALA A 23 16.38 14.82 -9.48
N ARG A 24 17.41 14.95 -8.64
CA ARG A 24 17.36 15.81 -7.42
C ARG A 24 17.14 17.29 -7.75
N GLN A 25 17.79 17.79 -8.78
CA GLN A 25 17.64 19.19 -9.23
C GLN A 25 16.25 19.44 -9.84
N ALA A 26 15.77 18.53 -10.70
CA ALA A 26 14.43 18.60 -11.27
C ALA A 26 13.33 18.55 -10.18
N ALA A 27 13.51 17.71 -9.16
CA ALA A 27 12.60 17.63 -8.01
C ALA A 27 12.56 18.94 -7.18
N ARG A 28 13.59 19.78 -7.29
CA ARG A 28 13.67 21.14 -6.70
C ARG A 28 13.18 22.24 -7.66
N GLY A 29 12.69 21.89 -8.85
CA GLY A 29 12.13 22.81 -9.81
C GLY A 29 13.09 23.24 -10.93
N SER A 30 14.26 22.62 -11.11
CA SER A 30 15.16 22.92 -12.23
C SER A 30 14.59 22.42 -13.55
N ALA A 31 14.12 23.32 -14.40
CA ALA A 31 13.63 23.03 -15.74
C ALA A 31 14.73 22.46 -16.67
N GLU A 32 15.97 22.97 -16.50
CA GLU A 32 17.14 22.48 -17.27
C GLU A 32 17.45 21.03 -16.95
N ALA A 33 17.50 20.67 -15.66
CA ALA A 33 17.75 19.29 -15.22
C ALA A 33 16.63 18.34 -15.71
N LYS A 34 15.37 18.77 -15.65
CA LYS A 34 14.24 18.03 -16.20
C LYS A 34 14.42 17.78 -17.71
N SER A 35 14.72 18.83 -18.48
CA SER A 35 14.92 18.73 -19.92
C SER A 35 16.08 17.77 -20.29
N GLN A 36 17.13 17.71 -19.48
CA GLN A 36 18.22 16.75 -19.70
C GLN A 36 17.76 15.31 -19.49
N ILE A 37 16.95 15.03 -18.43
CA ILE A 37 16.36 13.71 -18.20
C ILE A 37 15.41 13.34 -19.34
N GLU A 38 14.55 14.27 -19.79
CA GLU A 38 13.62 14.06 -20.91
C GLU A 38 14.35 13.71 -22.20
N ARG A 39 15.46 14.41 -22.51
CA ARG A 39 16.28 14.10 -23.67
C ARG A 39 16.91 12.69 -23.59
N ALA A 40 17.46 12.33 -22.42
CA ALA A 40 18.02 11.02 -22.22
C ALA A 40 16.95 9.91 -22.36
N ALA A 41 15.76 10.12 -21.76
CA ALA A 41 14.62 9.21 -21.86
C ALA A 41 14.11 9.11 -23.32
N GLY A 42 14.04 10.22 -24.03
CA GLY A 42 13.72 10.27 -25.47
C GLY A 42 14.74 9.52 -26.33
N GLY A 43 16.01 9.54 -25.94
CA GLY A 43 17.09 8.76 -26.54
C GLY A 43 17.08 7.27 -26.17
N GLY A 44 16.17 6.85 -25.30
CA GLY A 44 16.00 5.44 -24.92
C GLY A 44 16.87 4.99 -23.75
N ASP A 45 17.37 5.92 -22.94
CA ASP A 45 18.01 5.55 -21.67
C ASP A 45 16.96 5.02 -20.69
N ALA A 46 17.06 3.73 -20.37
CA ALA A 46 16.09 3.05 -19.52
C ALA A 46 16.04 3.61 -18.09
N TYR A 47 17.16 4.16 -17.59
CA TYR A 47 17.16 4.77 -16.26
C TYR A 47 16.52 6.15 -16.29
N ALA A 48 16.75 6.95 -17.32
CA ALA A 48 16.04 8.22 -17.51
C ALA A 48 14.53 8.00 -17.69
N GLU A 49 14.11 6.97 -18.44
CA GLU A 49 12.69 6.58 -18.55
C GLU A 49 12.11 6.21 -17.17
N TYR A 50 12.83 5.45 -16.34
CA TYR A 50 12.42 5.13 -14.97
C TYR A 50 12.29 6.39 -14.10
N LEU A 51 13.25 7.32 -14.19
CA LEU A 51 13.20 8.58 -13.44
C LEU A 51 12.02 9.45 -13.85
N MET A 52 11.67 9.52 -15.14
CA MET A 52 10.46 10.18 -15.60
C MET A 52 9.21 9.58 -14.96
N GLY A 53 9.10 8.25 -14.89
CA GLY A 53 8.04 7.56 -14.18
C GLY A 53 7.98 7.96 -12.70
N MET A 54 9.11 8.01 -12.00
CA MET A 54 9.21 8.42 -10.60
C MET A 54 8.80 9.88 -10.38
N MET A 55 9.13 10.78 -11.31
CA MET A 55 8.71 12.19 -11.25
C MET A 55 7.19 12.31 -11.34
N HIS A 56 6.53 11.58 -12.24
CA HIS A 56 5.07 11.57 -12.36
C HIS A 56 4.37 10.90 -11.16
N ILE A 57 4.94 9.85 -10.56
CA ILE A 57 4.39 9.25 -9.32
C ILE A 57 4.44 10.23 -8.15
N SER A 58 5.54 10.95 -8.00
CA SER A 58 5.77 11.83 -6.85
C SER A 58 5.21 13.24 -7.01
N GLY A 59 4.90 13.67 -8.23
CA GLY A 59 4.56 15.06 -8.55
C GLY A 59 5.75 16.03 -8.41
N LYS A 60 6.98 15.52 -8.26
CA LYS A 60 8.21 16.32 -8.12
C LYS A 60 8.93 16.40 -9.46
N GLY A 61 8.99 17.60 -10.02
CA GLY A 61 9.59 17.86 -11.33
C GLY A 61 8.66 17.59 -12.53
N ALA A 62 7.51 16.95 -12.32
CA ALA A 62 6.45 16.77 -13.31
C ALA A 62 5.08 16.79 -12.63
N GLU A 63 4.01 17.02 -13.37
CA GLU A 63 2.65 16.89 -12.88
C GLU A 63 2.40 15.44 -12.42
N GLN A 64 1.74 15.28 -11.28
CA GLN A 64 1.43 13.95 -10.76
C GLN A 64 0.40 13.25 -11.65
N SER A 65 0.77 12.08 -12.17
CA SER A 65 -0.09 11.30 -13.07
C SER A 65 0.32 9.83 -13.08
N ASP A 66 -0.54 8.96 -12.56
CA ASP A 66 -0.30 7.51 -12.59
C ASP A 66 -0.27 6.95 -14.02
N SER A 67 -1.05 7.51 -14.94
CA SER A 67 -1.04 7.07 -16.35
C SER A 67 0.28 7.41 -17.05
N GLN A 68 0.78 8.63 -16.90
CA GLN A 68 2.07 9.02 -17.47
C GLN A 68 3.23 8.27 -16.80
N ALA A 69 3.15 8.05 -15.48
CA ALA A 69 4.12 7.24 -14.79
C ALA A 69 4.16 5.80 -15.33
N LEU A 70 2.99 5.20 -15.56
CA LEU A 70 2.88 3.86 -16.12
C LEU A 70 3.49 3.77 -17.52
N GLU A 71 3.22 4.74 -18.38
CA GLU A 71 3.81 4.79 -19.72
C GLU A 71 5.36 4.78 -19.67
N TRP A 72 5.95 5.63 -18.85
CA TRP A 72 7.39 5.70 -18.67
C TRP A 72 7.96 4.43 -18.04
N PHE A 73 7.33 3.90 -17.01
CA PHE A 73 7.76 2.63 -16.41
C PHE A 73 7.68 1.48 -17.40
N LEU A 74 6.65 1.41 -18.26
CA LEU A 74 6.52 0.38 -19.29
C LEU A 74 7.61 0.48 -20.34
N ARG A 75 8.08 1.68 -20.72
CA ARG A 75 9.21 1.88 -21.61
C ARG A 75 10.48 1.29 -20.99
N ALA A 76 10.82 1.72 -19.78
CA ALA A 76 11.99 1.20 -19.05
C ALA A 76 11.89 -0.31 -18.76
N ALA A 77 10.69 -0.81 -18.44
CA ALA A 77 10.41 -2.22 -18.17
C ALA A 77 10.63 -3.11 -19.40
N ARG A 78 10.22 -2.66 -20.60
CA ARG A 78 10.49 -3.35 -21.88
C ARG A 78 11.97 -3.42 -22.22
N ARG A 79 12.77 -2.47 -21.68
CA ARG A 79 14.25 -2.50 -21.77
C ARG A 79 14.90 -3.36 -20.69
N GLY A 80 14.11 -4.07 -19.89
CA GLY A 80 14.59 -5.03 -18.89
C GLY A 80 14.83 -4.49 -17.49
N ARG A 81 14.52 -3.22 -17.19
CA ARG A 81 14.73 -2.66 -15.84
C ARG A 81 13.78 -3.27 -14.82
N ALA A 82 14.33 -4.02 -13.84
CA ALA A 82 13.54 -4.74 -12.85
C ALA A 82 12.74 -3.81 -11.90
N ASP A 83 13.30 -2.68 -11.51
CA ASP A 83 12.62 -1.66 -10.69
C ASP A 83 11.45 -1.00 -11.44
N ALA A 84 11.58 -0.73 -12.72
CA ALA A 84 10.51 -0.24 -13.58
C ALA A 84 9.41 -1.29 -13.77
N GLN A 85 9.78 -2.56 -13.99
CA GLN A 85 8.83 -3.67 -14.04
C GLN A 85 8.03 -3.79 -12.75
N HIS A 86 8.70 -3.68 -11.58
CA HIS A 86 8.06 -3.65 -10.29
C HIS A 86 7.07 -2.47 -10.18
N ASN A 87 7.48 -1.26 -10.51
CA ASN A 87 6.64 -0.07 -10.36
C ASN A 87 5.44 -0.08 -11.33
N ALA A 88 5.61 -0.56 -12.55
CA ALA A 88 4.48 -0.78 -13.47
C ALA A 88 3.46 -1.78 -12.88
N ALA A 89 3.96 -2.88 -12.29
CA ALA A 89 3.12 -3.86 -11.62
C ALA A 89 2.36 -3.27 -10.43
N VAL A 90 3.00 -2.41 -9.62
CA VAL A 90 2.35 -1.71 -8.50
C VAL A 90 1.20 -0.83 -8.97
N ILE A 91 1.36 -0.11 -10.09
CA ILE A 91 0.25 0.72 -10.63
C ILE A 91 -0.91 -0.17 -11.09
N TYR A 92 -0.63 -1.28 -11.78
CA TYR A 92 -1.65 -2.24 -12.21
C TYR A 92 -2.35 -2.96 -11.04
N GLU A 93 -1.68 -3.11 -9.87
CA GLU A 93 -2.24 -3.76 -8.68
C GLU A 93 -3.25 -2.88 -7.94
N ARG A 94 -3.21 -1.55 -8.08
CA ARG A 94 -4.06 -0.62 -7.31
C ARG A 94 -5.54 -0.96 -7.43
N THR A 95 -6.26 -0.89 -6.31
CA THR A 95 -7.65 -1.35 -6.20
C THR A 95 -8.70 -0.37 -6.68
N ASP A 96 -8.36 0.91 -6.83
CA ASP A 96 -9.30 2.03 -7.01
C ASP A 96 -9.07 2.83 -8.31
N GLY A 97 -8.11 2.43 -9.14
CA GLY A 97 -7.77 3.15 -10.37
C GLY A 97 -8.36 2.54 -11.65
N SER A 98 -8.59 3.39 -12.66
CA SER A 98 -8.95 2.97 -14.03
C SER A 98 -7.86 2.13 -14.71
N LEU A 99 -6.64 2.16 -14.18
CA LEU A 99 -5.47 1.41 -14.66
C LEU A 99 -5.36 0.00 -14.05
N LYS A 100 -6.32 -0.41 -13.20
CA LYS A 100 -6.27 -1.71 -12.53
C LYS A 100 -6.29 -2.85 -13.54
N ASP A 101 -5.20 -3.63 -13.57
CA ASP A 101 -5.07 -4.88 -14.32
C ASP A 101 -4.23 -5.89 -13.51
N PRO A 102 -4.87 -6.71 -12.65
CA PRO A 102 -4.13 -7.67 -11.84
C PRO A 102 -3.36 -8.72 -12.66
N ALA A 103 -3.81 -9.04 -13.86
CA ALA A 103 -3.11 -9.97 -14.73
C ALA A 103 -1.82 -9.34 -15.30
N ALA A 104 -1.88 -8.07 -15.69
CA ALA A 104 -0.68 -7.31 -16.06
C ALA A 104 0.28 -7.15 -14.87
N ALA A 105 -0.24 -6.86 -13.67
CA ALA A 105 0.56 -6.79 -12.45
C ALA A 105 1.35 -8.10 -12.24
N ARG A 106 0.67 -9.24 -12.29
CA ARG A 106 1.29 -10.56 -12.13
C ARG A 106 2.38 -10.81 -13.18
N ARG A 107 2.14 -10.44 -14.45
CA ARG A 107 3.15 -10.59 -15.53
C ARG A 107 4.41 -9.75 -15.27
N TRP A 108 4.24 -8.49 -14.87
CA TRP A 108 5.37 -7.60 -14.64
C TRP A 108 6.12 -7.93 -13.34
N TYR A 109 5.41 -8.32 -12.27
CA TYR A 109 6.09 -8.86 -11.08
C TYR A 109 6.89 -10.12 -11.41
N LEU A 110 6.38 -11.02 -12.25
CA LEU A 110 7.12 -12.21 -12.69
C LEU A 110 8.39 -11.84 -13.45
N ALA A 111 8.32 -10.84 -14.33
CA ALA A 111 9.49 -10.37 -15.08
C ALA A 111 10.58 -9.85 -14.13
N ALA A 112 10.24 -9.01 -13.15
CA ALA A 112 11.18 -8.50 -12.17
C ALA A 112 11.67 -9.59 -11.18
N ALA A 113 10.78 -10.50 -10.77
CA ALA A 113 11.11 -11.61 -9.87
C ALA A 113 12.12 -12.57 -10.45
N LYS A 114 12.03 -12.87 -11.76
CA LYS A 114 13.01 -13.68 -12.49
C LYS A 114 14.41 -13.04 -12.52
N GLN A 115 14.50 -11.73 -12.42
CA GLN A 115 15.76 -10.99 -12.29
C GLN A 115 16.27 -10.92 -10.83
N GLY A 116 15.61 -11.57 -9.88
CA GLY A 116 16.01 -11.57 -8.48
C GLY A 116 15.47 -10.40 -7.65
N PHE A 117 14.60 -9.54 -8.20
CA PHE A 117 14.06 -8.40 -7.46
C PHE A 117 13.17 -8.86 -6.31
N ALA A 118 13.70 -8.82 -5.07
CA ALA A 118 13.09 -9.45 -3.90
C ALA A 118 11.65 -8.97 -3.61
N ARG A 119 11.40 -7.66 -3.75
CA ARG A 119 10.06 -7.09 -3.58
C ARG A 119 9.05 -7.66 -4.57
N SER A 120 9.46 -7.87 -5.83
CA SER A 120 8.60 -8.48 -6.84
C SER A 120 8.41 -9.96 -6.60
N GLN A 121 9.41 -10.67 -6.08
CA GLN A 121 9.26 -12.07 -5.67
C GLN A 121 8.21 -12.21 -4.56
N ALA A 122 8.26 -11.34 -3.52
CA ALA A 122 7.27 -11.34 -2.45
C ALA A 122 5.86 -11.03 -2.96
N LYS A 123 5.72 -10.00 -3.82
CA LYS A 123 4.44 -9.61 -4.41
C LYS A 123 3.88 -10.67 -5.34
N LEU A 124 4.68 -11.22 -6.23
CA LEU A 124 4.29 -12.33 -7.11
C LEU A 124 3.82 -13.53 -6.30
N GLY A 125 4.60 -13.90 -5.27
CA GLY A 125 4.22 -14.98 -4.37
C GLY A 125 2.85 -14.77 -3.74
N ALA A 126 2.58 -13.57 -3.23
CA ALA A 126 1.27 -13.22 -2.67
C ALA A 126 0.14 -13.34 -3.71
N LEU A 127 0.32 -12.78 -4.92
CA LEU A 127 -0.70 -12.88 -5.98
C LEU A 127 -0.97 -14.33 -6.39
N LEU A 128 0.06 -15.17 -6.42
CA LEU A 128 -0.06 -16.60 -6.72
C LEU A 128 -0.80 -17.36 -5.61
N LEU A 129 -0.47 -17.07 -4.35
CA LEU A 129 -1.16 -17.67 -3.20
C LEU A 129 -2.64 -17.30 -3.20
N ASP A 130 -2.97 -16.05 -3.47
CA ASP A 130 -4.33 -15.53 -3.33
C ASP A 130 -5.15 -15.63 -4.63
N GLY A 131 -4.56 -16.11 -5.73
CA GLY A 131 -5.24 -16.26 -7.03
C GLY A 131 -5.57 -14.92 -7.71
N VAL A 132 -4.83 -13.88 -7.38
CA VAL A 132 -5.05 -12.54 -7.95
C VAL A 132 -4.37 -12.44 -9.31
N GLY A 133 -5.11 -12.01 -10.32
CA GLY A 133 -4.60 -11.90 -11.69
C GLY A 133 -4.45 -13.23 -12.44
N GLY A 134 -5.05 -14.31 -11.91
CA GLY A 134 -5.06 -15.66 -12.50
C GLY A 134 -5.33 -16.73 -11.45
N ALA A 135 -5.30 -18.01 -11.84
CA ALA A 135 -5.52 -19.10 -10.90
C ALA A 135 -4.50 -19.09 -9.75
N ALA A 136 -4.97 -19.46 -8.55
CA ALA A 136 -4.09 -19.65 -7.40
C ALA A 136 -3.12 -20.81 -7.65
N ASN A 137 -1.90 -20.66 -7.20
CA ASN A 137 -0.86 -21.68 -7.24
C ASN A 137 -0.03 -21.60 -5.96
N VAL A 138 -0.41 -22.41 -4.98
CA VAL A 138 0.19 -22.38 -3.64
C VAL A 138 1.67 -22.78 -3.67
N ASP A 139 2.03 -23.81 -4.46
CA ASP A 139 3.41 -24.30 -4.51
C ASP A 139 4.35 -23.28 -5.14
N GLU A 140 3.98 -22.69 -6.27
CA GLU A 140 4.78 -21.65 -6.91
C GLU A 140 4.81 -20.37 -6.05
N GLY A 141 3.67 -19.98 -5.48
CA GLY A 141 3.58 -18.82 -4.59
C GLY A 141 4.52 -18.95 -3.38
N LYS A 142 4.53 -20.13 -2.75
CA LYS A 142 5.46 -20.46 -1.66
C LYS A 142 6.92 -20.29 -2.09
N GLN A 143 7.31 -20.89 -3.23
CA GLN A 143 8.69 -20.78 -3.71
C GLN A 143 9.14 -19.33 -3.91
N TRP A 144 8.25 -18.47 -4.40
CA TRP A 144 8.58 -17.04 -4.59
C TRP A 144 8.69 -16.30 -3.26
N VAL A 145 7.80 -16.55 -2.27
CA VAL A 145 7.95 -15.91 -0.95
C VAL A 145 9.17 -16.43 -0.19
N GLU A 146 9.53 -17.69 -0.34
CA GLU A 146 10.76 -18.26 0.21
C GLU A 146 12.01 -17.57 -0.35
N LYS A 147 12.08 -17.37 -1.68
CA LYS A 147 13.18 -16.63 -2.32
C LYS A 147 13.27 -15.19 -1.82
N ALA A 148 12.15 -14.50 -1.68
CA ALA A 148 12.11 -13.14 -1.13
C ALA A 148 12.55 -13.11 0.35
N ALA A 149 12.05 -14.02 1.16
CA ALA A 149 12.39 -14.13 2.58
C ALA A 149 13.86 -14.43 2.81
N ALA A 150 14.46 -15.29 1.97
CA ALA A 150 15.88 -15.61 2.00
C ALA A 150 16.77 -14.40 1.67
N GLN A 151 16.30 -13.47 0.84
CA GLN A 151 16.96 -12.18 0.58
C GLN A 151 16.71 -11.13 1.68
N GLY A 152 15.94 -11.48 2.71
CA GLY A 152 15.65 -10.56 3.80
C GLY A 152 14.48 -9.61 3.54
N GLU A 153 13.74 -9.81 2.45
CA GLU A 153 12.62 -8.93 2.11
C GLU A 153 11.51 -9.04 3.17
N PRO A 154 11.10 -7.92 3.81
CA PRO A 154 10.20 -7.99 4.97
C PRO A 154 8.83 -8.57 4.63
N TYR A 155 8.22 -8.13 3.52
CA TYR A 155 6.91 -8.65 3.11
C TYR A 155 6.98 -10.14 2.72
N GLY A 156 8.09 -10.60 2.13
CA GLY A 156 8.34 -12.01 1.86
C GLY A 156 8.42 -12.86 3.14
N ARG A 157 9.15 -12.38 4.16
CA ARG A 157 9.18 -13.02 5.49
C ARG A 157 7.80 -13.07 6.14
N TYR A 158 7.06 -11.99 6.08
CA TYR A 158 5.70 -11.93 6.59
C TYR A 158 4.79 -12.96 5.91
N ARG A 159 4.76 -12.99 4.58
CA ARG A 159 3.94 -13.94 3.82
C ARG A 159 4.33 -15.40 4.08
N LEU A 160 5.64 -15.69 4.19
CA LEU A 160 6.12 -17.02 4.58
C LEU A 160 5.70 -17.38 6.01
N GLY A 161 5.76 -16.42 6.94
CA GLY A 161 5.26 -16.60 8.30
C GLY A 161 3.78 -16.94 8.34
N MET A 162 2.96 -16.30 7.51
CA MET A 162 1.52 -16.60 7.39
C MET A 162 1.28 -18.02 6.85
N LEU A 163 2.08 -18.48 5.89
CA LEU A 163 1.98 -19.88 5.40
C LEU A 163 2.21 -20.89 6.52
N TYR A 164 3.24 -20.68 7.36
CA TYR A 164 3.49 -21.52 8.52
C TYR A 164 2.40 -21.42 9.61
N LEU A 165 1.81 -20.24 9.79
CA LEU A 165 0.73 -20.03 10.76
C LEU A 165 -0.54 -20.78 10.36
N GLU A 166 -0.86 -20.78 9.07
CA GLU A 166 -2.06 -21.37 8.49
C GLU A 166 -1.88 -22.86 8.11
N GLY A 167 -0.63 -23.34 7.97
CA GLY A 167 -0.35 -24.67 7.43
C GLY A 167 -0.61 -24.78 5.94
N ARG A 168 -0.49 -23.69 5.19
CA ARG A 168 -0.83 -23.60 3.78
C ARG A 168 0.39 -23.90 2.90
N GLY A 169 0.40 -25.08 2.27
CA GLY A 169 1.53 -25.56 1.46
C GLY A 169 2.80 -25.90 2.26
N VAL A 170 2.72 -25.84 3.59
CA VAL A 170 3.75 -26.25 4.55
C VAL A 170 3.08 -26.85 5.77
N GLU A 171 3.80 -27.67 6.54
CA GLU A 171 3.33 -28.11 7.85
C GLU A 171 3.16 -26.90 8.79
N ARG A 172 2.02 -26.83 9.48
CA ARG A 172 1.74 -25.74 10.42
C ARG A 172 2.78 -25.68 11.54
N ASN A 173 3.43 -24.53 11.67
CA ASN A 173 4.44 -24.30 12.71
C ASN A 173 4.34 -22.86 13.25
N VAL A 174 3.65 -22.73 14.37
CA VAL A 174 3.37 -21.43 14.99
C VAL A 174 4.64 -20.73 15.49
N ALA A 175 5.63 -21.49 15.98
CA ALA A 175 6.90 -20.92 16.44
C ALA A 175 7.74 -20.35 15.29
N THR A 176 7.82 -21.06 14.16
CA THR A 176 8.46 -20.57 12.93
C THR A 176 7.71 -19.34 12.39
N ALA A 177 6.38 -19.38 12.38
CA ALA A 177 5.55 -18.25 11.96
C ALA A 177 5.84 -17.00 12.80
N ALA A 178 5.83 -17.13 14.13
CA ALA A 178 6.12 -16.03 15.05
C ALA A 178 7.48 -15.38 14.78
N LYS A 179 8.53 -16.20 14.62
CA LYS A 179 9.89 -15.73 14.32
C LYS A 179 9.96 -14.96 13.00
N LEU A 180 9.33 -15.47 11.94
CA LEU A 180 9.33 -14.83 10.62
C LEU A 180 8.53 -13.51 10.64
N ILE A 181 7.35 -13.51 11.28
CA ILE A 181 6.50 -12.31 11.41
C ILE A 181 7.21 -11.27 12.28
N GLN A 182 7.87 -11.66 13.38
CA GLN A 182 8.69 -10.76 14.19
C GLN A 182 9.79 -10.09 13.36
N GLN A 183 10.58 -10.87 12.62
CA GLN A 183 11.65 -10.32 11.77
C GLN A 183 11.12 -9.32 10.74
N ALA A 184 9.95 -9.61 10.14
CA ALA A 184 9.31 -8.71 9.21
C ALA A 184 8.81 -7.41 9.89
N ALA A 185 8.22 -7.53 11.08
CA ALA A 185 7.74 -6.40 11.88
C ALA A 185 8.89 -5.48 12.33
N GLU A 186 10.00 -6.06 12.79
CA GLU A 186 11.23 -5.34 13.15
C GLU A 186 11.82 -4.62 11.94
N ALA A 187 11.82 -5.26 10.77
CA ALA A 187 12.27 -4.67 9.50
C ALA A 187 11.31 -3.61 8.94
N GLY A 188 10.17 -3.37 9.59
CA GLY A 188 9.29 -2.25 9.28
C GLY A 188 8.06 -2.59 8.46
N ASP A 189 7.79 -3.85 8.15
CA ASP A 189 6.55 -4.23 7.45
C ASP A 189 5.32 -3.94 8.32
N ARG A 190 4.40 -3.14 7.80
CA ARG A 190 3.23 -2.67 8.57
C ARG A 190 2.20 -3.75 8.84
N GLU A 191 2.03 -4.69 7.91
CA GLU A 191 1.12 -5.83 8.05
C GLU A 191 1.68 -6.83 9.08
N ALA A 192 2.99 -7.10 9.01
CA ALA A 192 3.67 -7.91 10.00
C ALA A 192 3.58 -7.30 11.40
N ARG A 193 3.76 -5.98 11.55
CA ARG A 193 3.58 -5.27 12.83
C ARG A 193 2.18 -5.45 13.41
N TYR A 194 1.15 -5.34 12.57
CA TYR A 194 -0.22 -5.58 12.98
C TYR A 194 -0.44 -7.03 13.43
N ASN A 195 -0.02 -8.01 12.63
CA ASN A 195 -0.18 -9.41 12.96
C ASN A 195 0.65 -9.82 14.19
N PHE A 196 1.86 -9.28 14.35
CA PHE A 196 2.68 -9.51 15.54
C PHE A 196 2.03 -8.91 16.81
N ALA A 197 1.37 -7.76 16.68
CA ALA A 197 0.53 -7.21 17.77
C ALA A 197 -0.60 -8.17 18.15
N LEU A 198 -1.32 -8.75 17.18
CA LEU A 198 -2.36 -9.73 17.43
C LEU A 198 -1.81 -11.00 18.09
N MET A 199 -0.63 -11.46 17.67
CA MET A 199 0.04 -12.62 18.29
C MET A 199 0.33 -12.38 19.77
N HIS A 200 0.82 -11.20 20.14
CA HIS A 200 1.01 -10.83 21.55
C HIS A 200 -0.31 -10.68 22.31
N GLY A 201 -1.36 -10.16 21.68
CA GLY A 201 -2.67 -10.02 22.31
C GLY A 201 -3.34 -11.36 22.64
N THR A 202 -3.07 -12.39 21.81
CA THR A 202 -3.67 -13.73 21.95
C THR A 202 -2.72 -14.73 22.62
N GLY A 203 -1.40 -14.49 22.64
CA GLY A 203 -0.40 -15.45 23.06
C GLY A 203 -0.09 -16.53 22.00
N THR A 204 -0.36 -16.22 20.70
CA THR A 204 -0.14 -17.18 19.60
C THR A 204 1.32 -17.20 19.19
N GLY A 205 2.05 -18.24 19.56
CA GLY A 205 3.47 -18.43 19.22
C GLY A 205 4.45 -17.51 19.96
N VAL A 206 3.94 -16.61 20.77
CA VAL A 206 4.69 -15.70 21.66
C VAL A 206 4.00 -15.60 23.00
N GLU A 207 4.71 -15.13 24.02
CA GLU A 207 4.09 -14.83 25.31
C GLU A 207 3.02 -13.75 25.16
N LYS A 208 1.86 -13.97 25.77
CA LYS A 208 0.78 -12.98 25.78
C LYS A 208 1.21 -11.73 26.54
N SER A 209 1.07 -10.58 25.90
CA SER A 209 1.45 -9.29 26.47
C SER A 209 0.64 -8.15 25.85
N ASP A 210 -0.29 -7.61 26.61
CA ASP A 210 -1.08 -6.46 26.20
C ASP A 210 -0.19 -5.23 25.91
N ALA A 211 0.87 -5.05 26.67
CA ALA A 211 1.83 -3.95 26.47
C ALA A 211 2.55 -4.08 25.12
N MET A 212 3.08 -5.27 24.79
CA MET A 212 3.72 -5.52 23.49
C MET A 212 2.72 -5.45 22.34
N ALA A 213 1.51 -5.96 22.51
CA ALA A 213 0.44 -5.83 21.53
C ALA A 213 0.18 -4.36 21.20
N MET A 214 0.01 -3.51 22.22
CA MET A 214 -0.21 -2.07 22.04
C MET A 214 0.99 -1.36 21.40
N GLU A 215 2.22 -1.74 21.74
CA GLU A 215 3.42 -1.16 21.13
C GLU A 215 3.47 -1.42 19.62
N TRP A 216 3.33 -2.68 19.21
CA TRP A 216 3.39 -3.06 17.80
C TRP A 216 2.19 -2.52 17.01
N LEU A 217 1.01 -2.51 17.62
CA LEU A 217 -0.18 -1.95 17.01
C LEU A 217 -0.03 -0.45 16.71
N ARG A 218 0.54 0.33 17.66
CA ARG A 218 0.84 1.75 17.44
C ARG A 218 1.85 1.95 16.32
N LYS A 219 2.91 1.12 16.24
CA LYS A 219 3.90 1.17 15.15
C LYS A 219 3.23 0.93 13.77
N SER A 220 2.33 -0.04 13.66
CA SER A 220 1.57 -0.33 12.45
C SER A 220 0.63 0.81 12.07
N ALA A 221 -0.16 1.31 13.03
CA ALA A 221 -1.10 2.39 12.83
C ALA A 221 -0.43 3.72 12.45
N ALA A 222 0.77 4.00 13.00
CA ALA A 222 1.57 5.16 12.65
C ALA A 222 2.06 5.14 11.20
N GLN A 223 2.24 3.94 10.62
CA GLN A 223 2.54 3.75 9.20
C GLN A 223 1.29 3.81 8.29
N GLY A 224 0.14 4.10 8.87
CA GLY A 224 -1.10 4.26 8.12
C GLY A 224 -1.87 2.97 7.86
N TRP A 225 -1.54 1.82 8.50
CA TRP A 225 -2.28 0.57 8.32
C TRP A 225 -3.71 0.70 8.85
N PRO A 226 -4.76 0.64 7.99
CA PRO A 226 -6.12 0.99 8.42
C PRO A 226 -6.71 0.03 9.43
N GLU A 227 -6.39 -1.28 9.35
CA GLU A 227 -6.82 -2.27 10.33
C GLU A 227 -6.24 -1.97 11.72
N ALA A 228 -4.96 -1.60 11.77
CA ALA A 228 -4.32 -1.21 13.04
C ALA A 228 -4.90 0.08 13.61
N GLN A 229 -5.20 1.06 12.75
CA GLN A 229 -5.84 2.31 13.18
C GLN A 229 -7.26 2.04 13.70
N THR A 230 -8.02 1.17 13.03
CA THR A 230 -9.37 0.78 13.46
C THR A 230 -9.34 0.05 14.79
N LEU A 231 -8.42 -0.91 14.94
CA LEU A 231 -8.27 -1.66 16.19
C LEU A 231 -7.85 -0.75 17.35
N LEU A 232 -6.91 0.20 17.13
CA LEU A 232 -6.58 1.21 18.14
C LEU A 232 -7.79 2.07 18.52
N GLY A 233 -8.59 2.48 17.55
CA GLY A 233 -9.82 3.21 17.81
C GLY A 233 -10.78 2.42 18.69
N THR A 234 -10.95 1.14 18.40
CA THR A 234 -11.79 0.23 19.22
C THR A 234 -11.22 0.06 20.63
N ILE A 235 -9.92 -0.18 20.76
CA ILE A 235 -9.26 -0.36 22.06
C ILE A 235 -9.40 0.88 22.93
N TYR A 236 -9.15 2.08 22.39
CA TYR A 236 -9.35 3.32 23.16
C TYR A 236 -10.82 3.59 23.49
N GLY A 237 -11.75 3.24 22.61
CA GLY A 237 -13.19 3.38 22.86
C GLY A 237 -13.74 2.43 23.90
N THR A 238 -13.09 1.28 24.11
CA THR A 238 -13.52 0.25 25.08
C THR A 238 -12.69 0.22 26.36
N GLY A 239 -11.47 0.74 26.35
CA GLY A 239 -10.53 0.64 27.48
C GLY A 239 -9.89 -0.74 27.62
N GLN A 240 -9.76 -1.51 26.54
CA GLN A 240 -9.09 -2.82 26.55
C GLN A 240 -7.56 -2.70 26.56
N TYR A 241 -6.83 -3.82 26.68
CA TYR A 241 -5.35 -3.89 26.68
C TYR A 241 -4.69 -2.99 27.74
N GLY A 242 -5.34 -2.83 28.91
CA GLY A 242 -4.81 -2.04 30.03
C GLY A 242 -4.78 -0.53 29.80
N VAL A 243 -5.38 -0.03 28.72
CA VAL A 243 -5.46 1.42 28.49
C VAL A 243 -6.76 2.00 29.04
N LYS A 244 -6.71 3.24 29.53
CA LYS A 244 -7.92 3.96 29.93
C LYS A 244 -8.75 4.28 28.68
N ARG A 245 -10.08 4.12 28.81
CA ARG A 245 -11.02 4.55 27.77
C ARG A 245 -10.82 6.04 27.43
N ASP A 246 -10.72 6.34 26.15
CA ASP A 246 -10.60 7.69 25.60
C ASP A 246 -11.35 7.77 24.26
N ASP A 247 -12.59 8.23 24.31
CA ASP A 247 -13.46 8.32 23.13
C ASP A 247 -12.94 9.34 22.10
N LYS A 248 -12.20 10.39 22.53
CA LYS A 248 -11.61 11.37 21.58
C LYS A 248 -10.47 10.74 20.81
N LEU A 249 -9.62 10.00 21.49
CA LEU A 249 -8.51 9.29 20.86
C LEU A 249 -9.02 8.15 19.97
N ALA A 250 -10.09 7.47 20.38
CA ALA A 250 -10.79 6.49 19.56
C ALA A 250 -11.25 7.08 18.21
N VAL A 251 -11.98 8.20 18.26
CA VAL A 251 -12.46 8.90 17.07
C VAL A 251 -11.31 9.37 16.17
N MET A 252 -10.21 9.86 16.75
CA MET A 252 -9.03 10.27 16.00
C MET A 252 -8.47 9.12 15.14
N TRP A 253 -8.33 7.93 15.74
CA TRP A 253 -7.80 6.77 15.01
C TRP A 253 -8.80 6.21 14.00
N LEU A 254 -10.09 6.10 14.37
CA LEU A 254 -11.15 5.68 13.44
C LEU A 254 -11.24 6.59 12.23
N ARG A 255 -11.14 7.92 12.41
CA ARG A 255 -11.16 8.88 11.30
C ARG A 255 -9.98 8.68 10.35
N ARG A 256 -8.78 8.38 10.86
CA ARG A 256 -7.61 8.11 10.03
C ARG A 256 -7.81 6.88 9.13
N ALA A 257 -8.44 5.83 9.62
CA ALA A 257 -8.77 4.66 8.82
C ALA A 257 -9.95 4.91 7.87
N ALA A 258 -11.00 5.62 8.35
CA ALA A 258 -12.20 5.91 7.57
C ALA A 258 -11.91 6.78 6.34
N VAL A 259 -11.02 7.77 6.42
CA VAL A 259 -10.64 8.60 5.26
C VAL A 259 -9.85 7.81 4.21
N GLN A 260 -9.27 6.67 4.57
CA GLN A 260 -8.66 5.71 3.63
C GLN A 260 -9.71 4.77 2.99
N GLY A 261 -10.99 4.89 3.38
CA GLY A 261 -12.07 4.06 2.87
C GLY A 261 -12.16 2.68 3.54
N TYR A 262 -11.66 2.53 4.76
CA TYR A 262 -11.81 1.27 5.49
C TYR A 262 -13.23 1.18 6.09
N ALA A 263 -14.03 0.24 5.58
CA ALA A 263 -15.47 0.19 5.84
C ALA A 263 -15.83 0.02 7.32
N ASP A 264 -15.07 -0.81 8.07
CA ASP A 264 -15.29 -1.02 9.50
C ASP A 264 -15.03 0.26 10.31
N ALA A 265 -14.03 1.06 9.90
CA ALA A 265 -13.74 2.34 10.52
C ALA A 265 -14.78 3.41 10.15
N GLU A 266 -15.25 3.44 8.89
CA GLU A 266 -16.35 4.32 8.47
C GLU A 266 -17.61 4.04 9.30
N PHE A 267 -17.97 2.77 9.48
CA PHE A 267 -19.09 2.35 10.31
C PHE A 267 -18.91 2.75 11.77
N SER A 268 -17.76 2.44 12.36
CA SER A 268 -17.47 2.76 13.76
C SER A 268 -17.47 4.26 14.04
N LEU A 269 -16.94 5.06 13.08
CA LEU A 269 -16.98 6.52 13.14
C LEU A 269 -18.41 7.05 13.03
N GLY A 270 -19.23 6.44 12.15
CA GLY A 270 -20.66 6.74 12.05
C GLY A 270 -21.39 6.51 13.36
N LEU A 271 -21.12 5.40 14.07
CA LEU A 271 -21.67 5.14 15.40
C LEU A 271 -21.22 6.20 16.41
N ALA A 272 -19.96 6.60 16.40
CA ALA A 272 -19.44 7.64 17.29
C ALA A 272 -20.20 8.97 17.12
N TYR A 273 -20.49 9.37 15.88
CA TYR A 273 -21.31 10.56 15.61
C TYR A 273 -22.79 10.39 15.98
N ALA A 274 -23.38 9.20 15.76
CA ALA A 274 -24.76 8.91 16.12
C ALA A 274 -25.02 9.03 17.63
N GLU A 275 -24.03 8.59 18.42
CA GLU A 275 -24.13 8.54 19.87
C GLU A 275 -23.52 9.77 20.56
N GLY A 276 -22.65 10.53 19.87
CA GLY A 276 -21.91 11.65 20.46
C GLY A 276 -20.72 11.19 21.32
N ARG A 277 -20.13 10.02 20.98
CA ARG A 277 -18.96 9.49 21.70
C ARG A 277 -17.66 10.10 21.12
N GLY A 278 -16.95 10.86 21.95
CA GLY A 278 -15.69 11.51 21.54
C GLY A 278 -15.83 12.65 20.54
N VAL A 279 -17.03 12.87 20.00
CA VAL A 279 -17.43 13.96 19.10
C VAL A 279 -18.80 14.48 19.49
N LYS A 280 -19.15 15.71 19.04
CA LYS A 280 -20.52 16.20 19.17
C LYS A 280 -21.45 15.27 18.36
N LYS A 281 -22.58 14.91 18.98
CA LYS A 281 -23.62 14.14 18.30
C LYS A 281 -24.07 14.84 17.02
N ASP A 282 -23.98 14.14 15.90
CA ASP A 282 -24.37 14.65 14.58
C ASP A 282 -24.96 13.52 13.73
N PRO A 283 -26.31 13.43 13.63
CA PRO A 283 -26.96 12.39 12.83
C PRO A 283 -26.71 12.49 11.33
N GLN A 284 -26.35 13.68 10.81
CA GLN A 284 -26.08 13.86 9.38
C GLN A 284 -24.69 13.30 9.05
N GLU A 285 -23.68 13.63 9.85
CA GLU A 285 -22.34 13.03 9.75
C GLU A 285 -22.40 11.52 9.95
N ALA A 286 -23.15 11.05 10.95
CA ALA A 286 -23.37 9.62 11.18
C ALA A 286 -23.89 8.92 9.94
N TYR A 287 -24.97 9.43 9.34
CA TYR A 287 -25.54 8.87 8.11
C TYR A 287 -24.56 8.92 6.94
N GLY A 288 -23.82 10.02 6.79
CA GLY A 288 -22.81 10.17 5.73
C GLY A 288 -21.72 9.09 5.79
N TRP A 289 -21.18 8.80 6.97
CA TRP A 289 -20.19 7.74 7.17
C TRP A 289 -20.79 6.35 7.00
N MET A 290 -21.99 6.09 7.53
CA MET A 290 -22.72 4.83 7.33
C MET A 290 -23.01 4.56 5.84
N LEU A 291 -23.36 5.60 5.07
CA LEU A 291 -23.61 5.47 3.64
C LEU A 291 -22.32 5.11 2.85
N ARG A 292 -21.16 5.64 3.25
CA ARG A 292 -19.87 5.25 2.66
C ARG A 292 -19.55 3.78 2.94
N ALA A 293 -19.66 3.37 4.20
CA ALA A 293 -19.45 1.98 4.60
C ALA A 293 -20.42 1.02 3.86
N SER A 294 -21.70 1.39 3.72
CA SER A 294 -22.69 0.58 3.00
C SER A 294 -22.36 0.39 1.52
N LYS A 295 -21.88 1.45 0.85
CA LYS A 295 -21.43 1.38 -0.55
C LYS A 295 -20.21 0.46 -0.73
N ARG A 296 -19.45 0.23 0.33
CA ARG A 296 -18.32 -0.72 0.36
C ARG A 296 -18.71 -2.13 0.78
N GLY A 297 -20.01 -2.37 0.97
CA GLY A 297 -20.54 -3.70 1.32
C GLY A 297 -20.55 -4.05 2.80
N HIS A 298 -20.32 -3.08 3.70
CA HIS A 298 -20.36 -3.34 5.16
C HIS A 298 -21.81 -3.65 5.61
N ALA A 299 -22.09 -4.91 5.94
CA ALA A 299 -23.44 -5.40 6.15
C ALA A 299 -24.22 -4.64 7.25
N PRO A 300 -23.66 -4.35 8.45
CA PRO A 300 -24.34 -3.54 9.46
C PRO A 300 -24.66 -2.11 8.98
N ALA A 301 -23.78 -1.49 8.18
CA ALA A 301 -24.02 -0.16 7.64
C ALA A 301 -25.15 -0.17 6.59
N ILE A 302 -25.24 -1.22 5.77
CA ILE A 302 -26.35 -1.41 4.82
C ILE A 302 -27.68 -1.47 5.56
N ALA A 303 -27.76 -2.23 6.64
CA ALA A 303 -28.95 -2.35 7.46
C ALA A 303 -29.36 -0.99 8.06
N TYR A 304 -28.41 -0.27 8.66
CA TYR A 304 -28.63 1.04 9.24
C TYR A 304 -29.16 2.07 8.21
N VAL A 305 -28.53 2.14 7.04
CA VAL A 305 -28.93 3.07 5.97
C VAL A 305 -30.36 2.77 5.50
N LYS A 306 -30.70 1.49 5.26
CA LYS A 306 -32.04 1.08 4.87
C LYS A 306 -33.11 1.49 5.90
N GLU A 307 -32.84 1.32 7.19
CA GLU A 307 -33.75 1.69 8.27
C GLU A 307 -34.01 3.20 8.27
N ILE A 308 -32.94 4.01 8.20
CA ILE A 308 -33.05 5.47 8.19
C ILE A 308 -33.80 5.97 6.94
N ASP A 309 -33.53 5.40 5.76
CA ASP A 309 -34.19 5.81 4.51
C ASP A 309 -35.69 5.45 4.54
N SER A 310 -36.03 4.25 5.01
CA SER A 310 -37.43 3.86 5.19
C SER A 310 -38.17 4.78 6.18
N TYR A 311 -37.54 5.17 7.27
CA TYR A 311 -38.12 6.13 8.21
C TYR A 311 -38.33 7.50 7.60
N ARG A 312 -37.38 7.99 6.78
CA ARG A 312 -37.48 9.27 6.06
C ARG A 312 -38.61 9.27 5.04
N GLU A 313 -38.77 8.16 4.29
CA GLU A 313 -39.84 7.98 3.31
C GLU A 313 -41.21 7.99 3.98
N LYS A 314 -41.41 7.26 5.09
CA LYS A 314 -42.66 7.27 5.86
C LYS A 314 -43.03 8.66 6.38
N LYS A 315 -42.04 9.49 6.75
CA LYS A 315 -42.29 10.86 7.19
C LYS A 315 -42.61 11.83 6.06
N ARG A 316 -42.28 11.52 4.83
CA ARG A 316 -42.57 12.36 3.64
C ARG A 316 -43.96 12.09 3.07
N GLN A 317 -44.59 10.95 3.37
CA GLN A 317 -45.94 10.66 2.93
C GLN A 317 -46.91 11.56 3.76
N PRO A 318 -47.84 12.28 3.08
CA PRO A 318 -48.87 13.04 3.80
C PRO A 318 -49.64 12.10 4.73
N ARG A 319 -49.92 12.55 5.95
CA ARG A 319 -50.90 11.89 6.81
C ARG A 319 -52.29 12.25 6.27
N ASP A 320 -52.98 11.26 5.69
CA ASP A 320 -54.39 11.39 5.30
C ASP A 320 -55.25 11.69 6.54
#